data_b1961e9f752a4baf7c80ef5399a16a9a
#
_entry.id   b1961e9f752a4baf7c80ef5399a16a9a
#
_cell.length_a   1.000
_cell.length_b   1.000
_cell.length_c   1.000
_cell.angle_alpha   90.00
_cell.angle_beta   90.00
_cell.angle_gamma   90.00
#
_symmetry.space_group_name_H-M   'P 1'
#
loop_
_entity.id
_entity.type
_entity.pdbx_description
1 polymer ?
#
loop_
_entity_poly.entity_id
_entity_poly.type
_entity_poly.pdbx_seq_one_letter_code
_entity_poly.pdbx_strand_id
1 'polypeptide(L)'
;MSQLQATTDDIRYAYRLLLGREPDSEGFRHYCERLQREKLDPEAIAKWLIESAEFGKRHGVLTRLDTGECPPPGVVMLRCQACTQAQLESPAFRYWASLLGEVSGRLHRKLWEWCFITQALYERGMLMESRRGLGFAVGTEPLTGLFAKLGCSIVASDVGEEIARQEGWVDTNQHANGFAQLNQRGVCPPEQFAEHVRFREVDMRAIPRDLRGFDFLWSSCALEHLGDLQAGADYVLAAMDCLRAGGVAVHTTELNCDSDVETIEVGGSVVYRKHDLLALADTLQKEGHRVASFDFKLGTTDADRHVEDPPYQGIPQLKLRLGAYASTSFGIIITKGCAAKTCDA
;
A
#
# COMPACT_ATOMS: atom_id res chain seq x y z
N MET A 1 38.86 8.29 19.74
CA MET A 1 39.08 7.20 18.76
C MET A 1 38.87 7.80 17.38
N SER A 2 39.91 7.86 16.52
CA SER A 2 39.77 8.35 15.15
C SER A 2 38.82 7.42 14.39
N GLN A 3 37.71 7.92 13.87
CA GLN A 3 36.86 7.16 12.96
C GLN A 3 37.73 6.74 11.75
N LEU A 4 37.81 5.44 11.49
CA LEU A 4 38.46 4.91 10.28
C LEU A 4 37.64 5.38 9.08
N GLN A 5 38.27 6.15 8.20
CA GLN A 5 37.62 6.58 6.95
C GLN A 5 37.68 5.43 5.93
N ALA A 6 36.57 5.12 5.29
CA ALA A 6 36.51 4.09 4.28
C ALA A 6 37.33 4.44 3.03
N THR A 7 37.84 3.41 2.37
CA THR A 7 38.64 3.48 1.15
C THR A 7 37.94 2.79 -0.03
N THR A 8 38.48 2.94 -1.22
CA THR A 8 37.99 2.23 -2.41
C THR A 8 38.14 0.72 -2.31
N ASP A 9 39.10 0.24 -1.50
CA ASP A 9 39.28 -1.20 -1.26
C ASP A 9 38.20 -1.76 -0.34
N ASP A 10 37.65 -0.96 0.58
CA ASP A 10 36.55 -1.37 1.42
C ASP A 10 35.26 -1.60 0.57
N ILE A 11 35.07 -0.83 -0.50
CA ILE A 11 33.95 -1.07 -1.45
C ILE A 11 34.13 -2.45 -2.09
N ARG A 12 35.30 -2.77 -2.63
CA ARG A 12 35.57 -4.07 -3.26
C ARG A 12 35.45 -5.21 -2.28
N TYR A 13 35.98 -5.03 -1.08
CA TYR A 13 35.89 -6.04 -0.02
C TYR A 13 34.41 -6.31 0.36
N ALA A 14 33.64 -5.27 0.54
CA ALA A 14 32.22 -5.40 0.88
C ALA A 14 31.42 -6.08 -0.25
N TYR A 15 31.68 -5.77 -1.52
CA TYR A 15 31.08 -6.47 -2.67
C TYR A 15 31.42 -7.95 -2.69
N ARG A 16 32.69 -8.31 -2.48
CA ARG A 16 33.12 -9.73 -2.41
C ARG A 16 32.48 -10.46 -1.24
N LEU A 17 32.49 -9.84 -0.08
CA LEU A 17 31.97 -10.43 1.16
C LEU A 17 30.46 -10.60 1.13
N LEU A 18 29.75 -9.54 0.74
CA LEU A 18 28.28 -9.47 0.86
C LEU A 18 27.57 -9.92 -0.43
N LEU A 19 28.12 -9.61 -1.60
CA LEU A 19 27.53 -9.96 -2.89
C LEU A 19 28.28 -11.08 -3.63
N GLY A 20 29.46 -11.53 -3.12
CA GLY A 20 30.27 -12.62 -3.68
C GLY A 20 30.70 -12.37 -5.12
N ARG A 21 30.86 -11.13 -5.53
CA ARG A 21 31.33 -10.69 -6.84
C ARG A 21 32.14 -9.40 -6.74
N GLU A 22 32.83 -9.04 -7.80
CA GLU A 22 33.41 -7.70 -7.93
C GLU A 22 32.31 -6.67 -8.26
N PRO A 23 32.47 -5.42 -7.86
CA PRO A 23 31.58 -4.36 -8.30
C PRO A 23 31.73 -4.17 -9.82
N ASP A 24 30.59 -3.97 -10.52
CA ASP A 24 30.62 -3.47 -11.89
C ASP A 24 31.11 -2.01 -11.95
N SER A 25 31.46 -1.55 -13.14
CA SER A 25 32.04 -0.21 -13.31
C SER A 25 31.14 0.93 -12.87
N GLU A 26 29.82 0.76 -12.98
CA GLU A 26 28.84 1.77 -12.58
C GLU A 26 28.66 1.80 -11.06
N GLY A 27 28.45 0.65 -10.45
CA GLY A 27 28.34 0.50 -8.99
C GLY A 27 29.61 0.96 -8.28
N PHE A 28 30.81 0.60 -8.79
CA PHE A 28 32.07 1.04 -8.23
C PHE A 28 32.22 2.57 -8.29
N ARG A 29 31.94 3.18 -9.43
CA ARG A 29 32.00 4.63 -9.60
C ARG A 29 31.02 5.33 -8.63
N HIS A 30 29.79 4.87 -8.55
CA HIS A 30 28.77 5.42 -7.65
C HIS A 30 29.25 5.48 -6.19
N TYR A 31 29.80 4.39 -5.68
CA TYR A 31 30.30 4.35 -4.30
C TYR A 31 31.59 5.16 -4.11
N CYS A 32 32.47 5.21 -5.10
CA CYS A 32 33.65 6.07 -5.06
C CYS A 32 33.28 7.57 -4.98
N GLU A 33 32.30 8.01 -5.78
CA GLU A 33 31.79 9.38 -5.74
C GLU A 33 31.17 9.74 -4.40
N ARG A 34 30.48 8.77 -3.78
CA ARG A 34 29.91 8.96 -2.43
C ARG A 34 30.99 9.03 -1.37
N LEU A 35 32.01 8.20 -1.42
CA LEU A 35 33.15 8.27 -0.51
C LEU A 35 33.84 9.63 -0.53
N GLN A 36 33.96 10.26 -1.72
CA GLN A 36 34.58 11.58 -1.85
C GLN A 36 33.72 12.70 -1.27
N ARG A 37 32.39 12.56 -1.29
CA ARG A 37 31.43 13.57 -0.79
C ARG A 37 31.12 13.44 0.70
N GLU A 38 31.06 12.20 1.20
CA GLU A 38 30.46 11.89 2.49
C GLU A 38 31.45 11.14 3.36
N LYS A 39 32.39 11.72 4.00
CA LYS A 39 33.41 11.08 4.88
C LYS A 39 32.88 9.83 5.61
N LEU A 40 32.76 8.73 4.90
CA LEU A 40 32.11 7.52 5.36
C LEU A 40 33.10 6.57 6.02
N ASP A 41 32.62 5.75 6.94
CA ASP A 41 33.33 4.62 7.50
C ASP A 41 33.02 3.32 6.73
N PRO A 42 33.78 2.24 6.90
CA PRO A 42 33.56 0.96 6.23
C PRO A 42 32.18 0.34 6.57
N GLU A 43 31.65 0.61 7.76
CA GLU A 43 30.36 0.10 8.22
C GLU A 43 29.21 0.69 7.40
N ALA A 44 29.30 1.97 7.02
CA ALA A 44 28.31 2.62 6.15
C ALA A 44 28.24 1.97 4.76
N ILE A 45 29.39 1.58 4.16
CA ILE A 45 29.42 0.85 2.89
C ILE A 45 28.75 -0.51 3.02
N ALA A 46 29.09 -1.26 4.07
CA ALA A 46 28.48 -2.56 4.32
C ALA A 46 26.98 -2.45 4.50
N LYS A 47 26.50 -1.45 5.24
CA LYS A 47 25.09 -1.18 5.47
C LYS A 47 24.33 -0.93 4.16
N TRP A 48 24.86 -0.11 3.27
CA TRP A 48 24.23 0.16 1.97
C TRP A 48 24.13 -1.07 1.07
N LEU A 49 25.15 -1.93 1.08
CA LEU A 49 25.12 -3.15 0.30
C LEU A 49 24.13 -4.17 0.91
N ILE A 50 24.03 -4.25 2.22
CA ILE A 50 23.03 -5.09 2.92
C ILE A 50 21.60 -4.61 2.62
N GLU A 51 21.41 -3.30 2.53
CA GLU A 51 20.12 -2.67 2.18
C GLU A 51 19.82 -2.74 0.66
N SER A 52 20.74 -3.21 -0.18
CA SER A 52 20.52 -3.29 -1.62
C SER A 52 19.58 -4.43 -2.00
N ALA A 53 18.79 -4.20 -3.07
CA ALA A 53 17.94 -5.24 -3.65
C ALA A 53 18.73 -6.48 -4.12
N GLU A 54 20.01 -6.30 -4.52
CA GLU A 54 20.86 -7.40 -4.95
C GLU A 54 21.27 -8.31 -3.76
N PHE A 55 21.65 -7.71 -2.62
CA PHE A 55 21.93 -8.47 -1.42
C PHE A 55 20.71 -9.26 -0.95
N GLY A 56 19.55 -8.61 -0.94
CA GLY A 56 18.28 -9.25 -0.62
C GLY A 56 17.97 -10.45 -1.51
N LYS A 57 18.12 -10.32 -2.83
CA LYS A 57 17.93 -11.41 -3.79
C LYS A 57 18.93 -12.55 -3.58
N ARG A 58 20.19 -12.25 -3.30
CA ARG A 58 21.25 -13.25 -3.20
C ARG A 58 21.21 -14.04 -1.91
N HIS A 59 20.95 -13.38 -0.80
CA HIS A 59 21.04 -14.00 0.54
C HIS A 59 19.67 -14.41 1.09
N GLY A 60 18.60 -14.13 0.38
CA GLY A 60 17.23 -14.39 0.85
C GLY A 60 16.92 -13.58 2.14
N VAL A 61 17.72 -12.56 2.45
CA VAL A 61 17.61 -11.78 3.70
C VAL A 61 16.34 -10.93 3.70
N LEU A 62 15.83 -10.55 2.52
CA LEU A 62 14.50 -9.94 2.40
C LEU A 62 13.37 -10.97 2.46
N THR A 63 13.69 -12.27 2.27
CA THR A 63 12.78 -13.40 2.49
C THR A 63 13.01 -14.10 3.82
N ARG A 64 14.08 -13.74 4.54
CA ARG A 64 14.47 -14.24 5.85
C ARG A 64 14.88 -13.11 6.81
N LEU A 65 14.12 -12.06 6.96
CA LEU A 65 13.78 -11.74 8.33
C LEU A 65 12.92 -12.93 8.72
N ASP A 66 13.58 -13.86 9.37
CA ASP A 66 12.99 -15.09 9.85
C ASP A 66 11.70 -14.69 10.60
N THR A 67 10.56 -14.84 9.96
CA THR A 67 9.26 -14.70 10.60
C THR A 67 9.06 -15.84 11.61
N GLY A 68 10.11 -16.63 11.81
CA GLY A 68 10.13 -17.80 12.65
C GLY A 68 9.81 -17.56 14.11
N GLU A 69 9.81 -16.32 14.58
CA GLU A 69 9.54 -16.02 16.00
C GLU A 69 8.73 -14.74 16.23
N CYS A 70 8.35 -13.97 15.21
CA CYS A 70 7.40 -12.88 15.45
C CYS A 70 5.99 -13.43 15.31
N PRO A 71 5.21 -13.54 16.39
CA PRO A 71 3.84 -14.02 16.29
C PRO A 71 3.05 -13.08 15.37
N PRO A 72 2.06 -13.61 14.61
CA PRO A 72 1.20 -12.76 13.81
C PRO A 72 0.61 -11.65 14.68
N PRO A 73 0.41 -10.45 14.12
CA PRO A 73 -0.05 -9.31 14.89
C PRO A 73 -1.37 -9.62 15.58
N GLY A 74 -1.51 -9.14 16.80
CA GLY A 74 -2.77 -9.21 17.52
C GLY A 74 -3.86 -8.40 16.83
N VAL A 75 -5.10 -8.59 17.25
CA VAL A 75 -6.23 -7.77 16.82
C VAL A 75 -6.10 -6.38 17.45
N VAL A 76 -5.95 -5.36 16.61
CA VAL A 76 -5.79 -3.95 17.03
C VAL A 76 -7.12 -3.21 16.96
N MET A 77 -8.13 -3.78 16.29
CA MET A 77 -9.44 -3.16 16.04
C MET A 77 -9.32 -1.83 15.29
N LEU A 78 -8.71 -1.87 14.12
CA LEU A 78 -8.56 -0.69 13.28
C LEU A 78 -9.90 -0.02 12.98
N ARG A 79 -9.87 1.31 12.98
CA ARG A 79 -10.98 2.21 12.62
C ARG A 79 -10.78 2.76 11.22
N CYS A 80 -11.77 3.46 10.69
CA CYS A 80 -11.54 4.38 9.58
C CYS A 80 -10.66 5.52 10.10
N GLN A 81 -9.44 5.65 9.61
CA GLN A 81 -8.46 6.52 10.27
C GLN A 81 -7.38 7.04 9.32
N ALA A 82 -6.75 8.15 9.72
CA ALA A 82 -5.67 8.78 8.98
C ALA A 82 -4.32 8.08 9.23
N CYS A 83 -3.40 8.22 8.27
CA CYS A 83 -2.02 7.78 8.39
C CYS A 83 -1.28 8.55 9.49
N THR A 84 -0.56 7.81 10.36
CA THR A 84 0.30 8.40 11.41
C THR A 84 1.59 7.61 11.58
N GLN A 85 2.64 8.28 12.08
CA GLN A 85 3.90 7.65 12.44
C GLN A 85 3.70 6.55 13.48
N ALA A 86 2.91 6.80 14.52
CA ALA A 86 2.70 5.84 15.60
C ALA A 86 2.14 4.49 15.10
N GLN A 87 1.33 4.49 14.04
CA GLN A 87 0.83 3.27 13.43
C GLN A 87 1.91 2.53 12.64
N LEU A 88 2.71 3.24 11.83
CA LEU A 88 3.84 2.64 11.10
C LEU A 88 4.88 2.01 12.04
N GLU A 89 5.06 2.58 13.22
CA GLU A 89 5.96 2.07 14.24
C GLU A 89 5.34 0.98 15.14
N SER A 90 4.03 0.72 14.99
CA SER A 90 3.36 -0.34 15.75
C SER A 90 3.90 -1.72 15.39
N PRO A 91 3.89 -2.69 16.33
CA PRO A 91 4.31 -4.07 16.04
C PRO A 91 3.56 -4.70 14.87
N ALA A 92 2.25 -4.43 14.74
CA ALA A 92 1.43 -4.95 13.68
C ALA A 92 1.87 -4.45 12.29
N PHE A 93 2.11 -3.15 12.14
CA PHE A 93 2.52 -2.58 10.85
C PHE A 93 3.97 -2.97 10.52
N ARG A 94 4.86 -3.04 11.49
CA ARG A 94 6.22 -3.56 11.28
C ARG A 94 6.22 -5.01 10.79
N TYR A 95 5.35 -5.85 11.33
CA TYR A 95 5.16 -7.22 10.87
C TYR A 95 4.73 -7.27 9.39
N TRP A 96 3.69 -6.52 9.02
CA TRP A 96 3.23 -6.49 7.65
C TRP A 96 4.25 -5.88 6.70
N ALA A 97 4.93 -4.81 7.08
CA ALA A 97 6.01 -4.21 6.30
C ALA A 97 7.10 -5.25 5.97
N SER A 98 7.49 -6.08 6.93
CA SER A 98 8.48 -7.15 6.70
C SER A 98 8.00 -8.19 5.68
N LEU A 99 6.72 -8.60 5.74
CA LEU A 99 6.16 -9.56 4.78
C LEU A 99 5.98 -8.96 3.38
N LEU A 100 5.78 -7.65 3.28
CA LEU A 100 5.70 -6.90 2.03
C LEU A 100 7.09 -6.62 1.40
N GLY A 101 8.18 -7.02 2.09
CA GLY A 101 9.54 -6.76 1.64
C GLY A 101 9.99 -5.30 1.80
N GLU A 102 9.33 -4.56 2.69
CA GLU A 102 9.64 -3.15 2.95
C GLU A 102 10.53 -2.98 4.20
N VAL A 103 11.31 -1.89 4.20
CA VAL A 103 12.15 -1.55 5.35
C VAL A 103 11.28 -1.13 6.53
N SER A 104 11.42 -1.83 7.64
CA SER A 104 10.70 -1.51 8.88
C SER A 104 11.02 -0.09 9.34
N GLY A 105 9.98 0.69 9.63
CA GLY A 105 10.12 2.08 10.12
C GLY A 105 10.24 3.14 9.02
N ARG A 106 10.12 2.78 7.72
CA ARG A 106 10.02 3.76 6.64
C ARG A 106 8.75 4.59 6.82
N LEU A 107 8.91 5.89 7.08
CA LEU A 107 7.81 6.82 7.29
C LEU A 107 7.25 7.29 5.95
N HIS A 108 6.50 6.41 5.28
CA HIS A 108 5.92 6.65 3.97
C HIS A 108 4.46 6.21 3.94
N ARG A 109 3.57 7.08 3.47
CA ARG A 109 2.12 6.86 3.44
C ARG A 109 1.70 5.62 2.63
N LYS A 110 2.37 5.32 1.50
CA LYS A 110 2.09 4.08 0.72
C LYS A 110 2.34 2.81 1.53
N LEU A 111 3.40 2.77 2.31
CA LEU A 111 3.64 1.64 3.22
C LEU A 111 2.53 1.54 4.27
N TRP A 112 2.09 2.69 4.80
CA TRP A 112 0.97 2.73 5.73
C TRP A 112 -0.32 2.16 5.11
N GLU A 113 -0.64 2.55 3.86
CA GLU A 113 -1.83 2.07 3.14
C GLU A 113 -1.84 0.54 3.02
N TRP A 114 -0.72 -0.03 2.59
CA TRP A 114 -0.59 -1.49 2.46
C TRP A 114 -0.69 -2.21 3.81
N CYS A 115 -0.05 -1.69 4.84
CA CYS A 115 -0.15 -2.25 6.19
C CYS A 115 -1.56 -2.10 6.77
N PHE A 116 -2.21 -0.95 6.54
CA PHE A 116 -3.57 -0.70 6.97
C PHE A 116 -4.57 -1.67 6.33
N ILE A 117 -4.54 -1.80 4.99
CA ILE A 117 -5.41 -2.71 4.25
C ILE A 117 -5.20 -4.14 4.75
N THR A 118 -3.93 -4.57 4.88
CA THR A 118 -3.60 -5.92 5.32
C THR A 118 -4.07 -6.18 6.75
N GLN A 119 -3.77 -5.29 7.71
CA GLN A 119 -4.20 -5.44 9.10
C GLN A 119 -5.72 -5.43 9.22
N ALA A 120 -6.40 -4.52 8.52
CA ALA A 120 -7.86 -4.43 8.57
C ALA A 120 -8.55 -5.70 8.06
N LEU A 121 -8.04 -6.31 7.00
CA LEU A 121 -8.54 -7.58 6.46
C LEU A 121 -8.19 -8.76 7.39
N TYR A 122 -6.95 -8.78 7.92
CA TYR A 122 -6.49 -9.83 8.83
C TYR A 122 -7.34 -9.92 10.08
N GLU A 123 -7.54 -8.83 10.80
CA GLU A 123 -8.29 -8.84 12.06
C GLU A 123 -9.80 -9.14 11.89
N ARG A 124 -10.30 -9.10 10.64
CA ARG A 124 -11.66 -9.47 10.28
C ARG A 124 -11.75 -10.88 9.68
N GLY A 125 -10.67 -11.67 9.75
CA GLY A 125 -10.62 -13.06 9.28
C GLY A 125 -10.75 -13.22 7.77
N MET A 126 -10.32 -12.22 7.00
CA MET A 126 -10.38 -12.25 5.53
C MET A 126 -9.12 -12.83 4.88
N LEU A 127 -7.96 -12.75 5.54
CA LEU A 127 -6.70 -13.25 5.03
C LEU A 127 -6.45 -14.68 5.54
N MET A 128 -7.21 -15.61 5.03
CA MET A 128 -7.10 -17.05 5.33
C MET A 128 -7.17 -17.85 4.04
N GLU A 129 -6.65 -19.05 4.08
CA GLU A 129 -6.73 -20.01 2.99
C GLU A 129 -8.16 -20.14 2.45
N SER A 130 -8.28 -20.24 1.14
CA SER A 130 -9.55 -20.34 0.38
C SER A 130 -10.47 -19.09 0.40
N ARG A 131 -10.11 -18.00 1.07
CA ARG A 131 -10.84 -16.73 0.93
C ARG A 131 -10.64 -16.14 -0.45
N ARG A 132 -11.71 -15.56 -1.00
CA ARG A 132 -11.72 -14.93 -2.32
C ARG A 132 -11.61 -13.42 -2.18
N GLY A 133 -10.55 -12.82 -2.74
CA GLY A 133 -10.31 -11.38 -2.73
C GLY A 133 -10.43 -10.76 -4.13
N LEU A 134 -10.88 -9.51 -4.18
CA LEU A 134 -10.95 -8.69 -5.39
C LEU A 134 -10.17 -7.38 -5.16
N GLY A 135 -9.10 -7.17 -5.91
CA GLY A 135 -8.35 -5.91 -5.88
C GLY A 135 -8.74 -5.02 -7.05
N PHE A 136 -9.01 -3.75 -6.79
CA PHE A 136 -9.25 -2.74 -7.81
C PHE A 136 -8.07 -1.78 -7.93
N ALA A 137 -7.70 -1.44 -9.16
CA ALA A 137 -6.55 -0.58 -9.49
C ALA A 137 -5.31 -1.00 -8.68
N VAL A 138 -4.99 -2.31 -8.76
CA VAL A 138 -3.95 -2.90 -7.91
C VAL A 138 -2.54 -2.45 -8.29
N GLY A 139 -2.34 -1.93 -9.48
CA GLY A 139 -1.03 -1.49 -9.96
C GLY A 139 0.05 -2.54 -9.79
N THR A 140 1.24 -2.08 -9.50
CA THR A 140 2.42 -2.91 -9.20
C THR A 140 2.64 -3.11 -7.69
N GLU A 141 1.60 -2.89 -6.88
CA GLU A 141 1.67 -2.98 -5.42
C GLU A 141 1.84 -4.43 -4.92
N PRO A 142 2.44 -4.63 -3.74
CA PRO A 142 2.77 -5.97 -3.25
C PRO A 142 1.58 -6.72 -2.63
N LEU A 143 0.42 -6.09 -2.46
CA LEU A 143 -0.75 -6.66 -1.76
C LEU A 143 -1.27 -7.92 -2.43
N THR A 144 -1.37 -7.93 -3.77
CA THR A 144 -1.79 -9.11 -4.53
C THR A 144 -0.88 -10.31 -4.24
N GLY A 145 0.45 -10.10 -4.24
CA GLY A 145 1.42 -11.13 -3.90
C GLY A 145 1.29 -11.62 -2.46
N LEU A 146 1.14 -10.71 -1.50
CA LEU A 146 0.99 -11.07 -0.09
C LEU A 146 -0.28 -11.90 0.16
N PHE A 147 -1.41 -11.50 -0.39
CA PHE A 147 -2.67 -12.22 -0.16
C PHE A 147 -2.67 -13.59 -0.82
N ALA A 148 -2.06 -13.73 -2.01
CA ALA A 148 -1.84 -15.03 -2.63
C ALA A 148 -0.92 -15.93 -1.78
N LYS A 149 0.16 -15.38 -1.22
CA LYS A 149 1.08 -16.09 -0.31
C LYS A 149 0.36 -16.58 0.96
N LEU A 150 -0.65 -15.87 1.44
CA LEU A 150 -1.49 -16.26 2.57
C LEU A 150 -2.58 -17.28 2.19
N GLY A 151 -2.61 -17.78 0.95
CA GLY A 151 -3.54 -18.80 0.46
C GLY A 151 -4.89 -18.27 -0.02
N CYS A 152 -5.03 -16.95 -0.21
CA CYS A 152 -6.26 -16.37 -0.75
C CYS A 152 -6.32 -16.54 -2.27
N SER A 153 -7.52 -16.78 -2.83
CA SER A 153 -7.77 -16.75 -4.27
C SER A 153 -8.11 -15.32 -4.70
N ILE A 154 -7.27 -14.73 -5.54
CA ILE A 154 -7.32 -13.30 -5.86
C ILE A 154 -7.73 -13.07 -7.31
N VAL A 155 -8.69 -12.19 -7.52
CA VAL A 155 -8.90 -11.48 -8.79
C VAL A 155 -8.30 -10.09 -8.61
N ALA A 156 -7.18 -9.85 -9.28
CA ALA A 156 -6.53 -8.55 -9.32
C ALA A 156 -7.01 -7.81 -10.55
N SER A 157 -7.39 -6.55 -10.43
CA SER A 157 -7.86 -5.76 -11.56
C SER A 157 -7.20 -4.39 -11.65
N ASP A 158 -7.05 -3.94 -12.88
CA ASP A 158 -6.62 -2.59 -13.20
C ASP A 158 -7.36 -2.11 -14.44
N VAL A 159 -7.33 -0.81 -14.72
CA VAL A 159 -7.92 -0.25 -15.92
C VAL A 159 -7.13 -0.67 -17.17
N GLY A 160 -7.77 -0.69 -18.34
CA GLY A 160 -7.06 -1.01 -19.60
C GLY A 160 -5.91 -0.03 -19.91
N GLU A 161 -4.87 -0.52 -20.56
CA GLU A 161 -3.61 0.22 -20.81
C GLU A 161 -3.83 1.55 -21.53
N GLU A 162 -4.82 1.66 -22.42
CA GLU A 162 -5.11 2.89 -23.16
C GLU A 162 -5.51 4.03 -22.22
N ILE A 163 -6.42 3.75 -21.26
CA ILE A 163 -6.86 4.72 -20.25
C ILE A 163 -5.70 5.03 -19.30
N ALA A 164 -4.98 4.01 -18.84
CA ALA A 164 -3.83 4.18 -17.95
C ALA A 164 -2.73 5.06 -18.55
N ARG A 165 -2.53 4.99 -19.88
CA ARG A 165 -1.57 5.85 -20.60
C ARG A 165 -2.07 7.29 -20.70
N GLN A 166 -3.34 7.50 -20.95
CA GLN A 166 -3.95 8.84 -21.00
C GLN A 166 -3.86 9.55 -19.65
N GLU A 167 -3.99 8.81 -18.55
CA GLU A 167 -3.89 9.33 -17.18
C GLU A 167 -2.44 9.39 -16.63
N GLY A 168 -1.43 8.95 -17.40
CA GLY A 168 -0.01 9.01 -17.03
C GLY A 168 0.46 7.90 -16.07
N TRP A 169 -0.37 6.92 -15.72
CA TRP A 169 -0.01 5.84 -14.77
C TRP A 169 0.97 4.82 -15.35
N VAL A 170 1.02 4.68 -16.67
CA VAL A 170 2.02 3.86 -17.37
C VAL A 170 3.40 4.47 -17.21
N ASP A 171 3.53 5.78 -17.40
CA ASP A 171 4.82 6.52 -17.35
C ASP A 171 5.40 6.54 -15.94
N THR A 172 4.54 6.50 -14.92
CA THR A 172 4.93 6.47 -13.50
C THR A 172 5.13 5.05 -12.95
N ASN A 173 5.00 4.01 -13.81
CA ASN A 173 5.10 2.58 -13.43
C ASN A 173 4.13 2.17 -12.30
N GLN A 174 2.97 2.81 -12.25
CA GLN A 174 1.93 2.51 -11.27
C GLN A 174 0.86 1.55 -11.80
N HIS A 175 0.71 1.44 -13.12
CA HIS A 175 -0.26 0.59 -13.79
C HIS A 175 0.25 -0.86 -13.95
N ALA A 176 -0.64 -1.84 -13.76
CA ALA A 176 -0.39 -3.23 -14.09
C ALA A 176 -1.13 -3.60 -15.39
N ASN A 177 -0.39 -3.80 -16.48
CA ASN A 177 -0.98 -4.20 -17.77
C ASN A 177 -1.11 -5.72 -17.92
N GLY A 178 -0.95 -6.48 -16.85
CA GLY A 178 -1.12 -7.92 -16.87
C GLY A 178 -0.47 -8.66 -15.71
N PHE A 179 -0.68 -9.96 -15.72
CA PHE A 179 -0.30 -10.89 -14.65
C PHE A 179 1.17 -10.81 -14.22
N ALA A 180 2.10 -10.62 -15.18
CA ALA A 180 3.53 -10.64 -14.90
C ALA A 180 4.00 -9.53 -13.95
N GLN A 181 3.31 -8.40 -13.90
CA GLN A 181 3.69 -7.24 -13.08
C GLN A 181 3.17 -7.33 -11.64
N LEU A 182 2.13 -8.12 -11.39
CA LEU A 182 1.45 -8.20 -10.09
C LEU A 182 2.31 -8.80 -8.96
N ASN A 183 3.38 -9.52 -9.29
CA ASN A 183 4.31 -10.11 -8.31
C ASN A 183 5.78 -9.77 -8.63
N GLN A 184 6.04 -8.64 -9.29
CA GLN A 184 7.41 -8.25 -9.66
C GLN A 184 8.35 -8.09 -8.47
N ARG A 185 7.81 -7.84 -7.27
CA ARG A 185 8.56 -7.77 -6.01
C ARG A 185 8.89 -9.15 -5.43
N GLY A 186 8.35 -10.23 -5.99
CA GLY A 186 8.62 -11.61 -5.56
C GLY A 186 8.10 -11.94 -4.16
N VAL A 187 7.04 -11.28 -3.69
CA VAL A 187 6.45 -11.50 -2.35
C VAL A 187 5.86 -12.91 -2.23
N CYS A 188 5.24 -13.43 -3.30
CA CYS A 188 4.70 -14.77 -3.38
C CYS A 188 5.60 -15.66 -4.25
N PRO A 189 5.82 -16.93 -3.90
CA PRO A 189 6.46 -17.89 -4.81
C PRO A 189 5.73 -17.95 -6.15
N PRO A 190 6.43 -17.96 -7.31
CA PRO A 190 5.80 -17.86 -8.63
C PRO A 190 4.74 -18.95 -8.92
N GLU A 191 4.98 -20.17 -8.49
CA GLU A 191 4.05 -21.30 -8.70
C GLU A 191 2.76 -21.07 -7.90
N GLN A 192 2.87 -20.74 -6.61
CA GLN A 192 1.74 -20.42 -5.75
C GLN A 192 0.98 -19.19 -6.27
N PHE A 193 1.70 -18.17 -6.74
CA PHE A 193 1.09 -16.98 -7.33
C PHE A 193 0.24 -17.31 -8.55
N ALA A 194 0.76 -18.14 -9.47
CA ALA A 194 0.05 -18.58 -10.68
C ALA A 194 -1.20 -19.41 -10.37
N GLU A 195 -1.20 -20.15 -9.27
CA GLU A 195 -2.35 -20.93 -8.82
C GLU A 195 -3.47 -20.02 -8.27
N HIS A 196 -3.10 -19.05 -7.44
CA HIS A 196 -4.04 -18.26 -6.65
C HIS A 196 -4.52 -16.98 -7.31
N VAL A 197 -3.82 -16.44 -8.32
CA VAL A 197 -4.11 -15.12 -8.87
C VAL A 197 -4.66 -15.20 -10.30
N ARG A 198 -5.64 -14.35 -10.59
CA ARG A 198 -6.12 -14.07 -11.95
C ARG A 198 -6.13 -12.56 -12.15
N PHE A 199 -5.77 -12.11 -13.33
CA PHE A 199 -5.83 -10.69 -13.71
C PHE A 199 -7.04 -10.43 -14.61
N ARG A 200 -7.67 -9.26 -14.44
CA ARG A 200 -8.79 -8.82 -15.25
C ARG A 200 -8.75 -7.30 -15.42
N GLU A 201 -8.90 -6.81 -16.62
CA GLU A 201 -9.13 -5.38 -16.86
C GLU A 201 -10.52 -4.98 -16.37
N VAL A 202 -10.58 -3.94 -15.52
CA VAL A 202 -11.83 -3.39 -14.97
C VAL A 202 -11.70 -1.89 -14.80
N ASP A 203 -12.62 -1.15 -15.39
CA ASP A 203 -12.83 0.25 -15.06
C ASP A 203 -13.69 0.32 -13.77
N MET A 204 -13.16 0.98 -12.74
CA MET A 204 -13.85 1.16 -11.45
C MET A 204 -15.19 1.91 -11.60
N ARG A 205 -15.34 2.71 -12.65
CA ARG A 205 -16.58 3.43 -12.98
C ARG A 205 -17.66 2.53 -13.62
N ALA A 206 -17.28 1.32 -14.05
CA ALA A 206 -18.16 0.38 -14.75
C ALA A 206 -17.88 -1.06 -14.36
N ILE A 207 -18.07 -1.39 -13.07
CA ILE A 207 -17.77 -2.71 -12.52
C ILE A 207 -18.65 -3.80 -13.18
N PRO A 208 -18.05 -4.84 -13.79
CA PRO A 208 -18.80 -5.92 -14.42
C PRO A 208 -19.68 -6.68 -13.43
N ARG A 209 -20.90 -6.99 -13.83
CA ARG A 209 -21.91 -7.65 -12.98
C ARG A 209 -21.56 -9.08 -12.56
N ASP A 210 -20.65 -9.75 -13.22
CA ASP A 210 -20.18 -11.09 -12.88
C ASP A 210 -19.14 -11.12 -11.76
N LEU A 211 -18.57 -9.97 -11.38
CA LEU A 211 -17.69 -9.86 -10.21
C LEU A 211 -18.52 -9.87 -8.93
N ARG A 212 -18.83 -11.06 -8.42
CA ARG A 212 -19.70 -11.26 -7.24
C ARG A 212 -19.17 -12.37 -6.32
N GLY A 213 -19.61 -12.31 -5.04
CA GLY A 213 -19.39 -13.38 -4.07
C GLY A 213 -17.98 -13.42 -3.50
N PHE A 214 -17.28 -12.28 -3.47
CA PHE A 214 -15.97 -12.16 -2.84
C PHE A 214 -16.11 -12.06 -1.32
N ASP A 215 -15.13 -12.59 -0.59
CA ASP A 215 -15.03 -12.45 0.85
C ASP A 215 -14.54 -11.07 1.24
N PHE A 216 -13.62 -10.52 0.45
CA PHE A 216 -13.09 -9.18 0.67
C PHE A 216 -12.73 -8.49 -0.66
N LEU A 217 -12.63 -7.16 -0.58
CA LEU A 217 -12.07 -6.36 -1.66
C LEU A 217 -11.23 -5.20 -1.10
N TRP A 218 -10.37 -4.65 -1.95
CA TRP A 218 -9.56 -3.49 -1.60
C TRP A 218 -9.28 -2.59 -2.80
N SER A 219 -8.96 -1.33 -2.49
CA SER A 219 -8.28 -0.39 -3.38
C SER A 219 -7.35 0.51 -2.55
N SER A 220 -6.22 0.91 -3.12
CA SER A 220 -5.17 1.66 -2.43
C SER A 220 -4.93 2.99 -3.13
N CYS A 221 -5.48 4.09 -2.58
CA CYS A 221 -5.42 5.43 -3.17
C CYS A 221 -5.74 5.42 -4.66
N ALA A 222 -6.94 4.98 -5.01
CA ALA A 222 -7.39 4.85 -6.39
C ALA A 222 -8.71 5.59 -6.63
N LEU A 223 -9.60 5.65 -5.65
CA LEU A 223 -10.93 6.24 -5.82
C LEU A 223 -10.90 7.76 -6.01
N GLU A 224 -9.86 8.44 -5.56
CA GLU A 224 -9.62 9.85 -5.79
C GLU A 224 -9.26 10.21 -7.24
N HIS A 225 -8.95 9.21 -8.07
CA HIS A 225 -8.58 9.38 -9.49
C HIS A 225 -9.76 9.15 -10.46
N LEU A 226 -10.98 9.03 -9.96
CA LEU A 226 -12.16 8.75 -10.79
C LEU A 226 -12.80 9.99 -11.41
N GLY A 227 -12.19 11.17 -11.24
CA GLY A 227 -12.57 12.43 -11.88
C GLY A 227 -13.19 13.44 -10.93
N ASP A 228 -14.06 13.03 -9.99
CA ASP A 228 -14.64 13.89 -8.96
C ASP A 228 -14.94 13.10 -7.67
N LEU A 229 -15.30 13.83 -6.59
CA LEU A 229 -15.63 13.24 -5.29
C LEU A 229 -16.82 12.27 -5.35
N GLN A 230 -17.82 12.57 -6.19
CA GLN A 230 -19.02 11.74 -6.30
C GLN A 230 -18.70 10.42 -7.02
N ALA A 231 -17.91 10.46 -8.09
CA ALA A 231 -17.50 9.25 -8.82
C ALA A 231 -16.75 8.27 -7.91
N GLY A 232 -15.89 8.77 -7.02
CA GLY A 232 -15.25 7.93 -6.02
C GLY A 232 -16.21 7.34 -4.99
N ALA A 233 -17.20 8.13 -4.53
CA ALA A 233 -18.24 7.63 -3.63
C ALA A 233 -19.13 6.57 -4.32
N ASP A 234 -19.54 6.81 -5.56
CA ASP A 234 -20.35 5.88 -6.37
C ASP A 234 -19.61 4.56 -6.60
N TYR A 235 -18.29 4.62 -6.84
CA TYR A 235 -17.48 3.41 -6.92
C TYR A 235 -17.52 2.61 -5.61
N VAL A 236 -17.32 3.23 -4.45
CA VAL A 236 -17.36 2.52 -3.16
C VAL A 236 -18.71 1.83 -2.94
N LEU A 237 -19.82 2.52 -3.25
CA LEU A 237 -21.16 1.94 -3.17
C LEU A 237 -21.32 0.75 -4.14
N ALA A 238 -20.96 0.92 -5.41
CA ALA A 238 -21.05 -0.14 -6.42
C ALA A 238 -20.16 -1.36 -6.09
N ALA A 239 -18.97 -1.14 -5.53
CA ALA A 239 -18.06 -2.20 -5.15
C ALA A 239 -18.62 -3.11 -4.05
N MET A 240 -19.51 -2.59 -3.19
CA MET A 240 -20.18 -3.42 -2.18
C MET A 240 -20.98 -4.56 -2.79
N ASP A 241 -21.47 -4.40 -4.00
CA ASP A 241 -22.18 -5.47 -4.72
C ASP A 241 -21.28 -6.67 -5.03
N CYS A 242 -20.00 -6.49 -5.17
CA CYS A 242 -19.04 -7.58 -5.42
C CYS A 242 -18.90 -8.52 -4.24
N LEU A 243 -19.19 -8.07 -3.03
CA LEU A 243 -19.04 -8.85 -1.80
C LEU A 243 -20.21 -9.79 -1.55
N ARG A 244 -19.95 -10.91 -0.89
CA ARG A 244 -21.00 -11.67 -0.20
C ARG A 244 -21.44 -10.97 1.09
N ALA A 245 -22.58 -11.35 1.64
CA ALA A 245 -23.00 -10.88 2.97
C ALA A 245 -21.92 -11.18 4.02
N GLY A 246 -21.59 -10.18 4.83
CA GLY A 246 -20.51 -10.24 5.82
C GLY A 246 -19.10 -10.10 5.23
N GLY A 247 -18.96 -9.92 3.93
CA GLY A 247 -17.69 -9.61 3.27
C GLY A 247 -17.18 -8.21 3.65
N VAL A 248 -15.89 -7.96 3.50
CA VAL A 248 -15.22 -6.73 3.95
C VAL A 248 -14.60 -5.98 2.79
N ALA A 249 -14.86 -4.68 2.68
CA ALA A 249 -14.17 -3.75 1.80
C ALA A 249 -13.20 -2.88 2.61
N VAL A 250 -11.99 -2.71 2.10
CA VAL A 250 -11.01 -1.78 2.67
C VAL A 250 -10.46 -0.90 1.57
N HIS A 251 -10.64 0.41 1.72
CA HIS A 251 -10.16 1.41 0.78
C HIS A 251 -9.22 2.38 1.48
N THR A 252 -8.26 2.94 0.76
CA THR A 252 -7.55 4.14 1.19
C THR A 252 -7.74 5.24 0.16
N THR A 253 -7.73 6.49 0.62
CA THR A 253 -7.90 7.69 -0.20
C THR A 253 -7.21 8.90 0.41
N GLU A 254 -7.26 10.05 -0.27
CA GLU A 254 -6.69 11.32 0.16
C GLU A 254 -7.64 12.09 1.09
N LEU A 255 -7.18 12.36 2.34
CA LEU A 255 -7.91 13.21 3.30
C LEU A 255 -7.33 14.62 3.32
N ASN A 256 -8.17 15.63 3.20
CA ASN A 256 -7.78 17.04 3.43
C ASN A 256 -7.47 17.27 4.92
N CYS A 257 -6.23 17.68 5.20
CA CYS A 257 -5.77 17.97 6.56
C CYS A 257 -6.04 19.41 7.01
N ASP A 258 -6.26 20.32 6.07
CA ASP A 258 -6.30 21.76 6.33
C ASP A 258 -7.74 22.31 6.41
N SER A 259 -8.69 21.74 5.65
CA SER A 259 -10.04 22.30 5.53
C SER A 259 -11.11 21.22 5.48
N ASP A 260 -12.26 21.50 6.11
CA ASP A 260 -13.50 20.70 5.97
C ASP A 260 -14.56 21.45 5.14
N VAL A 261 -14.18 22.58 4.54
CA VAL A 261 -15.06 23.41 3.69
C VAL A 261 -14.60 23.40 2.24
N GLU A 262 -13.36 23.79 2.00
CA GLU A 262 -12.78 23.88 0.66
C GLU A 262 -11.83 22.72 0.40
N THR A 263 -11.81 22.22 -0.85
CA THR A 263 -10.94 21.12 -1.26
C THR A 263 -10.78 21.06 -2.79
N ILE A 264 -10.06 20.08 -3.29
CA ILE A 264 -9.99 19.72 -4.71
C ILE A 264 -11.14 18.75 -4.98
N GLU A 265 -12.21 19.21 -5.61
CA GLU A 265 -13.42 18.41 -5.84
C GLU A 265 -13.43 17.70 -7.20
N VAL A 266 -12.67 18.20 -8.17
CA VAL A 266 -12.64 17.70 -9.56
C VAL A 266 -11.22 17.69 -10.09
N GLY A 267 -10.87 16.71 -10.91
CA GLY A 267 -9.59 16.62 -11.59
C GLY A 267 -8.93 15.25 -11.49
N GLY A 268 -7.66 15.16 -11.84
CA GLY A 268 -6.90 13.90 -11.83
C GLY A 268 -6.64 13.32 -10.45
N SER A 269 -6.78 14.13 -9.38
CA SER A 269 -6.74 13.66 -7.99
C SER A 269 -7.59 14.59 -7.14
N VAL A 270 -8.66 14.08 -6.56
CA VAL A 270 -9.53 14.81 -5.62
C VAL A 270 -9.09 14.54 -4.19
N VAL A 271 -9.47 15.42 -3.26
CA VAL A 271 -9.09 15.31 -1.85
C VAL A 271 -10.35 15.36 -0.99
N TYR A 272 -10.65 14.29 -0.27
CA TYR A 272 -11.86 14.16 0.53
C TYR A 272 -11.76 14.97 1.83
N ARG A 273 -12.84 15.67 2.19
CA ARG A 273 -13.00 16.30 3.50
C ARG A 273 -13.60 15.31 4.50
N LYS A 274 -13.53 15.60 5.77
CA LYS A 274 -14.17 14.76 6.81
C LYS A 274 -15.66 14.56 6.53
N HIS A 275 -16.38 15.64 6.19
CA HIS A 275 -17.83 15.55 5.95
C HIS A 275 -18.15 14.71 4.71
N ASP A 276 -17.31 14.69 3.65
CA ASP A 276 -17.52 13.84 2.48
C ASP A 276 -17.45 12.36 2.88
N LEU A 277 -16.44 11.99 3.69
CA LEU A 277 -16.27 10.61 4.19
C LEU A 277 -17.39 10.19 5.15
N LEU A 278 -17.88 11.12 5.97
CA LEU A 278 -19.01 10.86 6.86
C LEU A 278 -20.34 10.73 6.08
N ALA A 279 -20.54 11.52 5.03
CA ALA A 279 -21.70 11.41 4.14
C ALA A 279 -21.71 10.07 3.37
N LEU A 280 -20.54 9.62 2.88
CA LEU A 280 -20.39 8.29 2.29
C LEU A 280 -20.75 7.19 3.30
N ALA A 281 -20.27 7.30 4.53
CA ALA A 281 -20.56 6.34 5.58
C ALA A 281 -22.05 6.29 5.92
N ASP A 282 -22.71 7.44 5.99
CA ASP A 282 -24.16 7.54 6.23
C ASP A 282 -24.97 6.86 5.10
N THR A 283 -24.56 7.07 3.84
CA THR A 283 -25.18 6.40 2.69
C THR A 283 -25.03 4.88 2.76
N LEU A 284 -23.81 4.39 3.02
CA LEU A 284 -23.52 2.96 3.20
C LEU A 284 -24.34 2.34 4.34
N GLN A 285 -24.50 3.06 5.44
CA GLN A 285 -25.30 2.60 6.60
C GLN A 285 -26.80 2.56 6.27
N LYS A 286 -27.32 3.53 5.50
CA LYS A 286 -28.71 3.52 5.01
C LYS A 286 -28.98 2.34 4.08
N GLU A 287 -27.97 1.88 3.32
CA GLU A 287 -28.04 0.68 2.49
C GLU A 287 -27.84 -0.63 3.31
N GLY A 288 -27.72 -0.53 4.63
CA GLY A 288 -27.63 -1.66 5.54
C GLY A 288 -26.19 -2.19 5.74
N HIS A 289 -25.17 -1.49 5.27
CA HIS A 289 -23.78 -1.83 5.50
C HIS A 289 -23.28 -1.32 6.86
N ARG A 290 -22.19 -1.85 7.36
CA ARG A 290 -21.55 -1.38 8.60
C ARG A 290 -20.21 -0.76 8.28
N VAL A 291 -20.05 0.51 8.63
CA VAL A 291 -18.78 1.23 8.52
C VAL A 291 -18.11 1.26 9.89
N ALA A 292 -16.81 1.00 9.93
CA ALA A 292 -16.04 1.12 11.18
C ALA A 292 -16.07 2.57 11.70
N SER A 293 -15.93 2.75 13.00
CA SER A 293 -15.90 4.10 13.59
C SER A 293 -14.75 4.94 13.05
N PHE A 294 -14.92 6.25 12.94
CA PHE A 294 -13.94 7.18 12.42
C PHE A 294 -13.00 7.71 13.51
N ASP A 295 -11.72 7.87 13.17
CA ASP A 295 -10.73 8.61 13.93
C ASP A 295 -9.94 9.53 12.97
N PHE A 296 -10.20 10.83 13.03
CA PHE A 296 -9.57 11.84 12.19
C PHE A 296 -8.30 12.46 12.80
N LYS A 297 -7.73 11.86 13.83
CA LYS A 297 -6.48 12.32 14.42
C LYS A 297 -5.33 12.16 13.44
N LEU A 298 -4.59 13.25 13.24
CA LEU A 298 -3.50 13.34 12.27
C LEU A 298 -2.11 13.04 12.88
N GLY A 299 -2.06 12.52 14.11
CA GLY A 299 -0.81 12.35 14.86
C GLY A 299 -0.25 13.66 15.41
N THR A 300 0.84 13.55 16.17
CA THR A 300 1.40 14.71 16.89
C THR A 300 2.92 14.81 16.83
N THR A 301 3.59 13.88 16.17
CA THR A 301 5.05 13.88 16.01
C THR A 301 5.48 14.90 14.96
N ASP A 302 6.77 15.18 14.87
CA ASP A 302 7.30 16.07 13.83
C ASP A 302 7.09 15.47 12.44
N ALA A 303 7.19 14.14 12.27
CA ALA A 303 6.88 13.47 11.02
C ALA A 303 5.39 13.58 10.65
N ASP A 304 4.48 13.49 11.63
CA ASP A 304 3.05 13.70 11.40
C ASP A 304 2.70 15.14 11.01
N ARG A 305 3.50 16.12 11.44
CA ARG A 305 3.30 17.55 11.11
C ARG A 305 3.96 17.96 9.80
N HIS A 306 4.98 17.22 9.39
CA HIS A 306 5.70 17.49 8.14
C HIS A 306 4.78 17.33 6.94
N VAL A 307 4.76 18.33 6.06
CA VAL A 307 4.08 18.27 4.76
C VAL A 307 5.14 18.37 3.68
N GLU A 308 5.23 17.36 2.84
CA GLU A 308 6.19 17.36 1.75
C GLU A 308 5.63 18.05 0.51
N ASP A 309 6.39 19.01 0.01
CA ASP A 309 6.07 19.73 -1.22
C ASP A 309 6.61 18.99 -2.46
N PRO A 310 6.01 19.18 -3.66
CA PRO A 310 6.57 18.62 -4.88
C PRO A 310 8.06 18.99 -5.07
N PRO A 311 8.90 18.07 -5.58
CA PRO A 311 8.62 16.82 -6.28
C PRO A 311 8.53 15.54 -5.43
N TYR A 312 8.20 15.61 -4.14
CA TYR A 312 7.95 14.46 -3.25
C TYR A 312 9.08 13.42 -3.22
N GLN A 313 10.29 13.85 -2.88
CA GLN A 313 11.49 12.99 -2.87
C GLN A 313 12.01 12.68 -1.47
N GLY A 314 11.41 13.28 -0.44
CA GLY A 314 11.86 13.20 0.93
C GLY A 314 11.20 12.10 1.77
N ILE A 315 11.75 11.92 2.97
CA ILE A 315 11.17 11.15 4.07
C ILE A 315 11.37 12.01 5.33
N PRO A 316 10.33 12.19 6.17
CA PRO A 316 9.05 11.50 6.22
C PRO A 316 8.08 11.96 5.13
N GLN A 317 7.30 11.04 4.58
CA GLN A 317 6.29 11.29 3.56
C GLN A 317 4.92 10.78 4.03
N LEU A 318 4.41 11.34 5.12
CA LEU A 318 3.10 11.00 5.67
C LEU A 318 2.01 11.95 5.17
N LYS A 319 2.38 13.20 4.84
CA LYS A 319 1.52 14.19 4.23
C LYS A 319 2.18 14.80 3.01
N LEU A 320 1.38 15.08 2.01
CA LEU A 320 1.79 15.73 0.76
C LEU A 320 1.02 17.03 0.56
N ARG A 321 1.65 17.98 -0.14
CA ARG A 321 0.98 19.18 -0.64
C ARG A 321 0.34 18.87 -1.98
N LEU A 322 -0.98 18.72 -2.00
CA LEU A 322 -1.77 18.57 -3.23
C LEU A 322 -2.47 19.89 -3.53
N GLY A 323 -2.01 20.60 -4.56
CA GLY A 323 -2.48 21.96 -4.84
C GLY A 323 -2.28 22.89 -3.65
N ALA A 324 -3.37 23.46 -3.12
CA ALA A 324 -3.35 24.36 -1.97
C ALA A 324 -3.42 23.63 -0.61
N TYR A 325 -3.67 22.33 -0.57
CA TYR A 325 -4.00 21.61 0.65
C TYR A 325 -2.93 20.57 1.03
N ALA A 326 -2.70 20.42 2.34
CA ALA A 326 -2.01 19.25 2.86
C ALA A 326 -2.98 18.06 2.88
N SER A 327 -2.55 16.94 2.33
CA SER A 327 -3.30 15.70 2.29
C SER A 327 -2.53 14.54 2.93
N THR A 328 -3.27 13.58 3.47
CA THR A 328 -2.71 12.32 3.98
C THR A 328 -3.61 11.14 3.59
N SER A 329 -3.05 9.94 3.58
CA SER A 329 -3.85 8.75 3.35
C SER A 329 -4.83 8.51 4.49
N PHE A 330 -6.07 8.17 4.14
CA PHE A 330 -7.14 7.81 5.06
C PHE A 330 -7.73 6.45 4.70
N GLY A 331 -7.85 5.57 5.68
CA GLY A 331 -8.38 4.23 5.50
C GLY A 331 -9.87 4.15 5.84
N ILE A 332 -10.63 3.45 5.01
CA ILE A 332 -12.07 3.22 5.14
C ILE A 332 -12.32 1.71 5.23
N ILE A 333 -13.09 1.26 6.20
CA ILE A 333 -13.38 -0.16 6.43
C ILE A 333 -14.89 -0.35 6.49
N ILE A 334 -15.41 -1.21 5.59
CA ILE A 334 -16.83 -1.45 5.42
C ILE A 334 -17.10 -2.96 5.49
N THR A 335 -18.13 -3.37 6.21
CA THR A 335 -18.63 -4.75 6.19
C THR A 335 -19.99 -4.77 5.51
N LYS A 336 -20.16 -5.62 4.48
CA LYS A 336 -21.43 -5.78 3.78
C LYS A 336 -22.50 -6.32 4.73
N GLY A 337 -23.62 -5.63 4.82
CA GLY A 337 -24.79 -6.09 5.54
C GLY A 337 -25.38 -7.37 4.94
N CYS A 338 -26.14 -8.09 5.73
CA CYS A 338 -27.06 -9.10 5.20
C CYS A 338 -28.24 -8.35 4.58
N ALA A 339 -28.64 -8.70 3.36
CA ALA A 339 -29.92 -8.24 2.86
C ALA A 339 -31.00 -8.55 3.90
N ALA A 340 -31.75 -7.54 4.36
CA ALA A 340 -32.90 -7.78 5.20
C ALA A 340 -33.76 -8.81 4.46
N LYS A 341 -33.99 -9.99 5.06
CA LYS A 341 -35.06 -10.85 4.61
C LYS A 341 -36.32 -10.00 4.75
N THR A 342 -36.92 -9.56 3.65
CA THR A 342 -38.28 -9.13 3.67
C THR A 342 -39.08 -10.30 4.23
N CYS A 343 -39.43 -10.22 5.51
CA CYS A 343 -40.51 -11.06 6.04
C CYS A 343 -41.76 -10.57 5.35
N ASP A 344 -42.07 -11.17 4.21
CA ASP A 344 -43.42 -11.11 3.68
C ASP A 344 -44.31 -11.79 4.73
N ALA A 345 -45.15 -10.94 5.37
CA ALA A 345 -46.19 -11.35 6.31
C ALA A 345 -47.41 -11.86 5.54
#